data_12ebe9ca9318c0ad9e7de2d6c2ea2f95
#
_entry.id   12ebe9ca9318c0ad9e7de2d6c2ea2f95
#
_cell.length_a   1.000
_cell.length_b   1.000
_cell.length_c   1.000
_cell.angle_alpha   90.00
_cell.angle_beta   90.00
_cell.angle_gamma   90.00
#
_symmetry.space_group_name_H-M   'P 1'
#
loop_
_entity.id
_entity.type
_entity.pdbx_description
1 polymer ?
#
loop_
_entity_poly.entity_id
_entity_poly.type
_entity_poly.pdbx_seq_one_letter_code
_entity_poly.pdbx_strand_id
1 'polypeptide(L)'
;MHGRDALILPCLGRTEIDIQDAGSQGVTVEDSLSMVHLSAGINPPASPDLLSEPAIVARMAEATLGARSAIRWRWLVGDYDRVRDLIAQVFPDFAGFNERVRTPGGFRLSNTARDRQWVTPEQRAVFKPHAVPTDNPIHRARRSHAEQMVFTLATTRSHDQYNTTIYGLDDRYRGVFGERRVLFINGADIAALNMKAGDWVDLESLCEDGVRREARRFLLVDYNIPRGCLAAYYPETNALVPLSSFADEARTPTSKSIPVIVLPHRAETADAAPRDIGAVLVR
;
A
#
# COMPACT_ATOMS: atom_id res chain seq x y z
N MET A 1 10.61 -9.14 -6.62
CA MET A 1 11.25 -9.44 -5.33
C MET A 1 12.72 -9.12 -5.45
N HIS A 2 13.32 -8.45 -4.47
CA HIS A 2 14.69 -7.95 -4.54
C HIS A 2 15.68 -8.71 -3.62
N GLY A 3 15.28 -9.84 -3.05
CA GLY A 3 16.15 -10.70 -2.24
C GLY A 3 16.69 -11.90 -3.02
N ARG A 4 17.79 -12.50 -2.52
CA ARG A 4 18.27 -13.78 -3.05
C ARG A 4 17.34 -14.93 -2.70
N ASP A 5 16.68 -14.82 -1.55
CA ASP A 5 15.78 -15.83 -1.01
C ASP A 5 14.40 -15.21 -0.75
N ALA A 6 13.34 -15.95 -1.03
CA ALA A 6 11.98 -15.57 -0.74
C ALA A 6 11.23 -16.78 -0.18
N LEU A 7 10.55 -16.58 0.96
CA LEU A 7 9.68 -17.57 1.56
C LEU A 7 8.23 -17.21 1.27
N ILE A 8 7.51 -18.12 0.63
CA ILE A 8 6.07 -18.01 0.38
C ILE A 8 5.37 -18.91 1.38
N LEU A 9 4.52 -18.30 2.22
CA LEU A 9 3.73 -19.02 3.24
C LEU A 9 2.30 -19.18 2.73
N PRO A 10 1.75 -20.41 2.72
CA PRO A 10 0.36 -20.62 2.35
C PRO A 10 -0.56 -19.96 3.37
N CYS A 11 -1.50 -19.12 2.89
CA CYS A 11 -2.39 -18.35 3.74
C CYS A 11 -3.85 -18.56 3.36
N LEU A 12 -4.73 -18.67 4.37
CA LEU A 12 -6.17 -18.70 4.19
C LEU A 12 -6.67 -17.40 3.52
N GLY A 13 -7.57 -17.57 2.55
CA GLY A 13 -8.34 -16.45 2.03
C GLY A 13 -9.41 -15.97 3.01
N ARG A 14 -9.85 -14.71 2.85
CA ARG A 14 -10.87 -14.10 3.73
C ARG A 14 -12.20 -14.84 3.75
N THR A 15 -12.52 -15.60 2.73
CA THR A 15 -13.75 -16.37 2.59
C THR A 15 -13.66 -17.78 3.16
N GLU A 16 -12.46 -18.23 3.52
CA GLU A 16 -12.19 -19.58 4.04
C GLU A 16 -12.31 -19.59 5.57
N ILE A 17 -12.80 -20.71 6.10
CA ILE A 17 -12.99 -20.92 7.55
C ILE A 17 -11.61 -21.04 8.21
N ASP A 18 -11.39 -20.23 9.24
CA ASP A 18 -10.23 -20.35 10.12
C ASP A 18 -10.59 -21.16 11.36
N ILE A 19 -9.97 -22.31 11.54
CA ILE A 19 -10.18 -23.20 12.69
C ILE A 19 -8.93 -23.17 13.56
N GLN A 20 -9.12 -22.77 14.82
CA GLN A 20 -8.09 -22.78 15.86
C GLN A 20 -8.52 -23.65 17.05
N ASP A 21 -7.78 -23.63 18.16
CA ASP A 21 -8.06 -24.48 19.33
C ASP A 21 -9.49 -24.33 19.87
N ALA A 22 -10.02 -23.11 19.88
CA ALA A 22 -11.38 -22.80 20.33
C ALA A 22 -12.46 -22.99 19.25
N GLY A 23 -12.12 -23.58 18.09
CA GLY A 23 -13.03 -23.77 16.96
C GLY A 23 -12.92 -22.66 15.91
N SER A 24 -14.02 -22.41 15.18
CA SER A 24 -14.07 -21.40 14.12
C SER A 24 -13.83 -20.00 14.67
N GLN A 25 -12.90 -19.29 14.03
CA GLN A 25 -12.50 -17.95 14.43
C GLN A 25 -13.02 -16.89 13.45
N GLY A 26 -13.22 -15.68 13.97
CA GLY A 26 -13.50 -14.50 13.17
C GLY A 26 -12.57 -13.37 13.57
N VAL A 27 -12.04 -12.67 12.57
CA VAL A 27 -11.30 -11.43 12.77
C VAL A 27 -12.26 -10.26 12.84
N THR A 28 -11.86 -9.18 13.49
CA THR A 28 -12.64 -7.95 13.54
C THR A 28 -12.19 -7.00 12.45
N VAL A 29 -13.14 -6.30 11.87
CA VAL A 29 -12.93 -5.24 10.88
C VAL A 29 -13.67 -3.99 11.32
N GLU A 30 -13.08 -2.82 11.10
CA GLU A 30 -13.72 -1.54 11.26
C GLU A 30 -14.01 -0.95 9.87
N ASP A 31 -15.24 -0.52 9.65
CA ASP A 31 -15.61 0.15 8.42
C ASP A 31 -15.38 1.68 8.48
N SER A 32 -15.59 2.36 7.37
CA SER A 32 -15.41 3.82 7.26
C SER A 32 -16.41 4.63 8.11
N LEU A 33 -17.41 3.97 8.69
CA LEU A 33 -18.40 4.57 9.60
C LEU A 33 -18.08 4.30 11.07
N SER A 34 -16.91 3.73 11.35
CA SER A 34 -16.46 3.32 12.70
C SER A 34 -17.31 2.20 13.30
N MET A 35 -17.92 1.37 12.46
CA MET A 35 -18.59 0.14 12.89
C MET A 35 -17.61 -1.02 12.93
N VAL A 36 -17.55 -1.70 14.07
CA VAL A 36 -16.69 -2.87 14.27
C VAL A 36 -17.53 -4.13 14.13
N HIS A 37 -17.13 -4.98 13.18
CA HIS A 37 -17.84 -6.23 12.83
C HIS A 37 -16.94 -7.45 12.96
N LEU A 38 -17.54 -8.61 13.20
CA LEU A 38 -16.88 -9.89 12.96
C LEU A 38 -16.89 -10.21 11.46
N SER A 39 -15.74 -10.66 10.98
CA SER A 39 -15.57 -11.21 9.64
C SER A 39 -15.03 -12.62 9.76
N ALA A 40 -15.80 -13.59 9.29
CA ALA A 40 -15.44 -15.00 9.26
C ALA A 40 -15.70 -15.59 7.89
N GLY A 41 -14.83 -16.48 7.43
CA GLY A 41 -15.05 -17.25 6.21
C GLY A 41 -16.09 -18.34 6.43
N ILE A 42 -16.70 -18.79 5.35
CA ILE A 42 -17.70 -19.87 5.33
C ILE A 42 -17.32 -21.03 4.40
N ASN A 43 -16.32 -20.81 3.53
CA ASN A 43 -15.86 -21.82 2.59
C ASN A 43 -14.81 -22.73 3.24
N PRO A 44 -14.77 -24.02 2.87
CA PRO A 44 -13.66 -24.87 3.27
C PRO A 44 -12.34 -24.33 2.71
N PRO A 45 -11.23 -24.47 3.43
CA PRO A 45 -9.91 -24.10 2.92
C PRO A 45 -9.56 -24.85 1.63
N ALA A 46 -8.93 -24.16 0.69
CA ALA A 46 -8.48 -24.76 -0.58
C ALA A 46 -7.40 -25.86 -0.37
N SER A 47 -6.69 -25.83 0.75
CA SER A 47 -5.72 -26.84 1.16
C SER A 47 -5.67 -26.93 2.69
N PRO A 48 -5.40 -28.13 3.25
CA PRO A 48 -5.20 -28.30 4.70
C PRO A 48 -3.91 -27.63 5.20
N ASP A 49 -3.01 -27.25 4.32
CA ASP A 49 -1.74 -26.60 4.69
C ASP A 49 -1.86 -25.08 4.86
N LEU A 50 -3.02 -24.50 4.53
CA LEU A 50 -3.27 -23.07 4.70
C LEU A 50 -3.43 -22.71 6.18
N LEU A 51 -2.77 -21.65 6.57
CA LEU A 51 -2.86 -21.07 7.91
C LEU A 51 -3.43 -19.65 7.84
N SER A 52 -4.14 -19.25 8.87
CA SER A 52 -4.55 -17.83 8.98
C SER A 52 -3.35 -16.91 9.21
N GLU A 53 -3.47 -15.66 8.79
CA GLU A 53 -2.43 -14.64 9.03
C GLU A 53 -2.03 -14.56 10.51
N PRO A 54 -2.96 -14.53 11.49
CA PRO A 54 -2.60 -14.57 12.90
C PRO A 54 -1.81 -15.81 13.30
N ALA A 55 -2.16 -16.99 12.79
CA ALA A 55 -1.43 -18.23 13.08
C ALA A 55 -0.03 -18.23 12.47
N ILE A 56 0.14 -17.69 11.25
CA ILE A 56 1.44 -17.52 10.60
C ILE A 56 2.32 -16.59 11.45
N VAL A 57 1.80 -15.42 11.81
CA VAL A 57 2.55 -14.43 12.62
C VAL A 57 2.93 -14.99 13.99
N ALA A 58 2.03 -15.71 14.65
CA ALA A 58 2.32 -16.34 15.94
C ALA A 58 3.44 -17.37 15.86
N ARG A 59 3.45 -18.21 14.81
CA ARG A 59 4.52 -19.20 14.57
C ARG A 59 5.86 -18.51 14.25
N MET A 60 5.84 -17.45 13.45
CA MET A 60 7.02 -16.66 13.17
C MET A 60 7.58 -15.99 14.43
N ALA A 61 6.71 -15.46 15.28
CA ALA A 61 7.10 -14.84 16.55
C ALA A 61 7.76 -15.86 17.49
N GLU A 62 7.19 -17.05 17.65
CA GLU A 62 7.80 -18.13 18.44
C GLU A 62 9.17 -18.55 17.89
N ALA A 63 9.27 -18.76 16.58
CA ALA A 63 10.52 -19.16 15.94
C ALA A 63 11.62 -18.09 16.08
N THR A 64 11.24 -16.82 16.03
CA THR A 64 12.20 -15.69 16.06
C THR A 64 12.59 -15.32 17.48
N LEU A 65 11.63 -15.26 18.39
CA LEU A 65 11.84 -14.73 19.74
C LEU A 65 12.16 -15.83 20.76
N GLY A 66 11.58 -17.02 20.63
CA GLY A 66 11.76 -18.14 21.54
C GLY A 66 11.55 -17.73 23.00
N ALA A 67 12.47 -18.10 23.87
CA ALA A 67 12.45 -17.78 25.30
C ALA A 67 12.60 -16.28 25.64
N ARG A 68 12.94 -15.43 24.67
CA ARG A 68 13.01 -13.98 24.86
C ARG A 68 11.66 -13.29 24.94
N SER A 69 10.58 -13.99 24.55
CA SER A 69 9.21 -13.47 24.63
C SER A 69 8.44 -14.12 25.77
N ALA A 70 7.87 -13.30 26.64
CA ALA A 70 6.92 -13.76 27.67
C ALA A 70 5.51 -14.03 27.09
N ILE A 71 5.27 -13.63 25.84
CA ILE A 71 3.97 -13.76 25.18
C ILE A 71 3.81 -15.20 24.68
N ARG A 72 2.70 -15.83 25.04
CA ARG A 72 2.32 -17.16 24.59
C ARG A 72 1.57 -17.05 23.25
N TRP A 73 2.31 -16.82 22.18
CA TRP A 73 1.77 -16.47 20.87
C TRP A 73 0.71 -17.45 20.35
N ARG A 74 0.99 -18.76 20.36
CA ARG A 74 0.02 -19.77 19.91
C ARG A 74 -1.21 -19.84 20.79
N TRP A 75 -1.03 -19.70 22.11
CA TRP A 75 -2.16 -19.65 23.02
C TRP A 75 -3.08 -18.47 22.72
N LEU A 76 -2.54 -17.29 22.39
CA LEU A 76 -3.35 -16.13 22.01
C LEU A 76 -4.18 -16.41 20.76
N VAL A 77 -3.53 -16.91 19.68
CA VAL A 77 -4.22 -17.14 18.42
C VAL A 77 -5.04 -18.42 18.38
N GLY A 78 -4.87 -19.30 19.35
CA GLY A 78 -5.76 -20.47 19.55
C GLY A 78 -7.21 -20.08 19.84
N ASP A 79 -7.42 -18.83 20.28
CA ASP A 79 -8.73 -18.23 20.51
C ASP A 79 -8.62 -16.70 20.37
N TYR A 80 -9.21 -16.13 19.32
CA TYR A 80 -9.11 -14.71 19.07
C TYR A 80 -9.83 -13.83 20.11
N ASP A 81 -10.71 -14.42 20.92
CA ASP A 81 -11.28 -13.72 22.07
C ASP A 81 -10.21 -13.23 23.03
N ARG A 82 -9.17 -14.02 23.24
CA ARG A 82 -8.04 -13.65 24.11
C ARG A 82 -7.30 -12.41 23.61
N VAL A 83 -7.18 -12.26 22.31
CA VAL A 83 -6.59 -11.06 21.70
C VAL A 83 -7.50 -9.85 21.91
N ARG A 84 -8.81 -10.01 21.71
CA ARG A 84 -9.80 -8.95 21.94
C ARG A 84 -9.88 -8.54 23.42
N ASP A 85 -9.75 -9.47 24.35
CA ASP A 85 -9.68 -9.19 25.78
C ASP A 85 -8.46 -8.32 26.14
N LEU A 86 -7.30 -8.60 25.53
CA LEU A 86 -6.11 -7.75 25.71
C LEU A 86 -6.31 -6.36 25.13
N ILE A 87 -6.95 -6.24 23.96
CA ILE A 87 -7.31 -4.94 23.38
C ILE A 87 -8.23 -4.16 24.31
N ALA A 88 -9.26 -4.83 24.85
CA ALA A 88 -10.21 -4.20 25.79
C ALA A 88 -9.54 -3.71 27.08
N GLN A 89 -8.48 -4.37 27.55
CA GLN A 89 -7.70 -3.93 28.71
C GLN A 89 -6.88 -2.65 28.44
N VAL A 90 -6.44 -2.46 27.20
CA VAL A 90 -5.60 -1.32 26.82
C VAL A 90 -6.44 -0.13 26.35
N PHE A 91 -7.54 -0.39 25.66
CA PHE A 91 -8.38 0.64 25.04
C PHE A 91 -9.78 0.63 25.61
N PRO A 92 -10.16 1.62 26.45
CA PRO A 92 -11.48 1.67 27.09
C PRO A 92 -12.67 1.63 26.13
N ASP A 93 -12.53 2.16 24.93
CA ASP A 93 -13.58 2.14 23.89
C ASP A 93 -13.95 0.72 23.43
N PHE A 94 -13.08 -0.27 23.71
CA PHE A 94 -13.28 -1.68 23.42
C PHE A 94 -13.74 -2.48 24.64
N ALA A 95 -14.15 -1.86 25.74
CA ALA A 95 -14.72 -2.58 26.87
C ALA A 95 -15.87 -3.49 26.43
N GLY A 96 -15.90 -4.74 26.88
CA GLY A 96 -16.86 -5.75 26.45
C GLY A 96 -16.75 -6.16 24.98
N PHE A 97 -15.54 -6.13 24.41
CA PHE A 97 -15.29 -6.32 22.98
C PHE A 97 -15.93 -7.59 22.42
N ASN A 98 -15.68 -8.72 23.07
CA ASN A 98 -16.16 -10.04 22.61
C ASN A 98 -17.67 -10.14 22.58
N GLU A 99 -18.36 -9.56 23.54
CA GLU A 99 -19.83 -9.54 23.60
C GLU A 99 -20.40 -8.60 22.53
N ARG A 100 -19.87 -7.38 22.46
CA ARG A 100 -20.35 -6.33 21.57
C ARG A 100 -20.17 -6.69 20.10
N VAL A 101 -19.05 -7.29 19.71
CA VAL A 101 -18.78 -7.67 18.32
C VAL A 101 -19.66 -8.83 17.84
N ARG A 102 -20.22 -9.64 18.76
CA ARG A 102 -21.16 -10.71 18.44
C ARG A 102 -22.60 -10.26 18.31
N THR A 103 -22.89 -9.02 18.71
CA THR A 103 -24.22 -8.43 18.48
C THR A 103 -24.43 -8.27 16.95
N PRO A 104 -25.60 -8.62 16.42
CA PRO A 104 -25.91 -8.39 15.01
C PRO A 104 -25.65 -6.94 14.58
N GLY A 105 -24.84 -6.75 13.53
CA GLY A 105 -24.40 -5.44 13.09
C GLY A 105 -23.15 -4.90 13.81
N GLY A 106 -22.64 -5.61 14.80
CA GLY A 106 -21.46 -5.19 15.56
C GLY A 106 -21.72 -3.99 16.48
N PHE A 107 -20.71 -3.15 16.66
CA PHE A 107 -20.84 -1.94 17.48
C PHE A 107 -20.06 -0.78 16.90
N ARG A 108 -20.48 0.42 17.26
CA ARG A 108 -19.84 1.66 16.80
C ARG A 108 -18.81 2.13 17.82
N LEU A 109 -17.62 2.48 17.32
CA LEU A 109 -16.63 3.23 18.09
C LEU A 109 -17.03 4.70 18.21
N SER A 110 -16.71 5.31 19.32
CA SER A 110 -16.92 6.73 19.54
C SER A 110 -16.10 7.55 18.53
N ASN A 111 -16.74 8.50 17.89
CA ASN A 111 -16.07 9.49 17.05
C ASN A 111 -16.59 10.88 17.43
N THR A 112 -15.93 11.49 18.38
CA THR A 112 -16.35 12.76 18.98
C THR A 112 -16.45 13.88 17.95
N ALA A 113 -15.55 13.91 16.95
CA ALA A 113 -15.58 14.91 15.89
C ALA A 113 -16.82 14.76 14.99
N ARG A 114 -17.24 13.53 14.67
CA ARG A 114 -18.51 13.27 13.95
C ARG A 114 -19.72 13.74 14.76
N ASP A 115 -19.70 13.48 16.05
CA ASP A 115 -20.78 13.86 16.95
C ASP A 115 -20.71 15.34 17.35
N ARG A 116 -19.79 16.12 16.71
CA ARG A 116 -19.53 17.54 16.96
C ARG A 116 -19.17 17.85 18.41
N GLN A 117 -18.58 16.88 19.08
CA GLN A 117 -18.02 17.00 20.43
C GLN A 117 -16.52 17.17 20.29
N TRP A 118 -16.03 18.40 20.40
CA TRP A 118 -14.63 18.70 20.19
C TRP A 118 -13.87 18.58 21.51
N VAL A 119 -12.93 17.63 21.58
CA VAL A 119 -12.05 17.39 22.75
C VAL A 119 -10.83 18.32 22.78
N THR A 120 -10.94 19.49 22.18
CA THR A 120 -9.93 20.55 22.25
C THR A 120 -10.17 21.43 23.47
N PRO A 121 -9.15 22.17 23.98
CA PRO A 121 -9.35 23.13 25.07
C PRO A 121 -10.45 24.13 24.78
N GLU A 122 -10.63 24.54 23.51
CA GLU A 122 -11.62 25.49 23.05
C GLU A 122 -13.01 24.89 22.85
N GLN A 123 -13.17 23.58 23.01
CA GLN A 123 -14.40 22.81 22.76
C GLN A 123 -15.03 23.05 21.37
N ARG A 124 -14.19 23.35 20.40
CA ARG A 124 -14.55 23.57 18.99
C ARG A 124 -13.43 23.13 18.05
N ALA A 125 -13.73 22.97 16.78
CA ALA A 125 -12.72 22.74 15.76
C ALA A 125 -11.73 23.90 15.68
N VAL A 126 -10.45 23.61 15.72
CA VAL A 126 -9.38 24.62 15.60
C VAL A 126 -8.70 24.43 14.25
N PHE A 127 -8.86 25.43 13.38
CA PHE A 127 -8.21 25.47 12.08
C PHE A 127 -6.83 26.10 12.22
N LYS A 128 -5.80 25.38 11.80
CA LYS A 128 -4.42 25.88 11.80
C LYS A 128 -4.01 26.24 10.38
N PRO A 129 -3.73 27.52 10.07
CA PRO A 129 -3.16 27.86 8.78
C PRO A 129 -1.72 27.33 8.69
N HIS A 130 -1.40 26.70 7.57
CA HIS A 130 -0.05 26.27 7.26
C HIS A 130 0.45 27.06 6.06
N ALA A 131 1.67 27.55 6.14
CA ALA A 131 2.30 28.15 4.97
C ALA A 131 2.53 27.10 3.88
N VAL A 132 2.35 27.50 2.62
CA VAL A 132 2.70 26.63 1.50
C VAL A 132 4.20 26.36 1.55
N PRO A 133 4.65 25.09 1.52
CA PRO A 133 6.07 24.77 1.55
C PRO A 133 6.79 25.40 0.35
N THR A 134 7.80 26.21 0.61
CA THR A 134 8.64 26.84 -0.42
C THR A 134 9.88 26.01 -0.75
N ASP A 135 10.24 25.09 0.13
CA ASP A 135 11.37 24.19 -0.04
C ASP A 135 10.98 22.76 0.34
N ASN A 136 10.79 21.91 -0.66
CA ASN A 136 10.49 20.49 -0.53
C ASN A 136 11.43 19.68 -1.44
N PRO A 137 11.47 18.34 -1.32
CA PRO A 137 12.35 17.50 -2.14
C PRO A 137 12.23 17.74 -3.65
N ILE A 138 11.01 18.03 -4.16
CA ILE A 138 10.80 18.33 -5.59
C ILE A 138 11.46 19.66 -5.98
N HIS A 139 11.31 20.70 -5.17
CA HIS A 139 11.92 21.98 -5.43
C HIS A 139 13.45 21.89 -5.39
N ARG A 140 14.00 21.15 -4.43
CA ARG A 140 15.45 20.93 -4.32
C ARG A 140 15.97 20.15 -5.53
N ALA A 141 15.31 19.06 -5.91
CA ALA A 141 15.69 18.26 -7.08
C ALA A 141 15.67 19.11 -8.37
N ARG A 142 14.64 19.94 -8.57
CA ARG A 142 14.57 20.86 -9.73
C ARG A 142 15.71 21.88 -9.76
N ARG A 143 16.12 22.39 -8.60
CA ARG A 143 17.28 23.31 -8.53
C ARG A 143 18.61 22.61 -8.81
N SER A 144 18.79 21.43 -8.25
CA SER A 144 20.04 20.65 -8.42
C SER A 144 20.19 20.04 -9.80
N HIS A 145 19.09 19.87 -10.56
CA HIS A 145 19.05 19.24 -11.89
C HIS A 145 18.35 20.15 -12.89
N ALA A 146 18.75 21.44 -12.93
CA ALA A 146 18.11 22.46 -13.75
C ALA A 146 18.13 22.15 -15.26
N GLU A 147 19.08 21.34 -15.71
CA GLU A 147 19.20 20.91 -17.12
C GLU A 147 18.25 19.76 -17.51
N GLN A 148 17.52 19.21 -16.53
CA GLN A 148 16.65 18.06 -16.72
C GLN A 148 15.19 18.39 -16.40
N MET A 149 14.27 17.71 -17.07
CA MET A 149 12.85 17.78 -16.72
C MET A 149 12.59 16.91 -15.48
N VAL A 150 12.50 17.55 -14.31
CA VAL A 150 12.18 16.88 -13.06
C VAL A 150 10.68 16.88 -12.84
N PHE A 151 10.13 15.67 -12.74
CA PHE A 151 8.71 15.41 -12.51
C PHE A 151 8.41 15.07 -11.05
N THR A 152 7.18 15.28 -10.67
CA THR A 152 6.62 14.78 -9.39
C THR A 152 5.86 13.50 -9.65
N LEU A 153 6.39 12.35 -9.22
CA LEU A 153 5.72 11.07 -9.33
C LEU A 153 4.88 10.78 -8.07
N ALA A 154 3.62 10.42 -8.28
CA ALA A 154 2.74 9.86 -7.26
C ALA A 154 2.45 8.38 -7.57
N THR A 155 2.69 7.50 -6.60
CA THR A 155 2.27 6.11 -6.73
C THR A 155 0.75 5.99 -6.58
N THR A 156 0.14 5.09 -7.33
CA THR A 156 -1.31 4.85 -7.27
C THR A 156 -1.64 3.36 -7.29
N ARG A 157 -2.84 2.99 -6.91
CA ARG A 157 -3.39 1.64 -7.12
C ARG A 157 -4.06 1.58 -8.48
N SER A 158 -4.01 0.42 -9.13
CA SER A 158 -4.99 0.11 -10.16
C SER A 158 -6.39 0.02 -9.52
N HIS A 159 -7.44 0.17 -10.31
CA HIS A 159 -8.79 0.29 -9.74
C HIS A 159 -9.19 -0.91 -8.88
N ASP A 160 -8.98 -2.11 -9.39
CA ASP A 160 -9.34 -3.36 -8.69
C ASP A 160 -8.21 -3.90 -7.79
N GLN A 161 -7.18 -3.11 -7.52
CA GLN A 161 -6.06 -3.51 -6.66
C GLN A 161 -6.45 -3.46 -5.19
N TYR A 162 -6.24 -4.57 -4.49
CA TYR A 162 -6.45 -4.69 -3.07
C TYR A 162 -5.10 -4.78 -2.34
N ASN A 163 -4.70 -3.71 -1.68
CA ASN A 163 -3.37 -3.53 -1.08
C ASN A 163 -2.24 -3.83 -2.09
N THR A 164 -1.25 -4.64 -1.71
CA THR A 164 -0.11 -5.03 -2.53
C THR A 164 -0.20 -6.48 -3.02
N THR A 165 -1.27 -7.19 -2.71
CA THR A 165 -1.34 -8.64 -2.87
C THR A 165 -2.33 -9.11 -3.92
N ILE A 166 -3.44 -8.39 -4.09
CA ILE A 166 -4.49 -8.78 -5.04
C ILE A 166 -4.60 -7.68 -6.09
N TYR A 167 -4.17 -7.98 -7.29
CA TYR A 167 -4.32 -7.10 -8.45
C TYR A 167 -4.22 -7.91 -9.75
N GLY A 168 -4.97 -7.46 -10.76
CA GLY A 168 -4.86 -7.94 -12.12
C GLY A 168 -3.93 -7.07 -12.96
N LEU A 169 -3.79 -7.43 -14.25
CA LEU A 169 -3.05 -6.67 -15.24
C LEU A 169 -3.91 -5.56 -15.89
N ASP A 170 -5.21 -5.57 -15.60
CA ASP A 170 -6.17 -4.68 -16.22
C ASP A 170 -6.64 -3.59 -15.25
N ASP A 171 -6.62 -2.36 -15.70
CA ASP A 171 -7.31 -1.23 -15.06
C ASP A 171 -8.29 -0.63 -16.06
N ARG A 172 -9.48 -1.22 -16.14
CA ARG A 172 -10.53 -0.82 -17.08
C ARG A 172 -10.98 0.63 -16.93
N TYR A 173 -10.83 1.22 -15.73
CA TYR A 173 -11.23 2.61 -15.48
C TYR A 173 -10.23 3.63 -16.02
N ARG A 174 -8.97 3.21 -16.18
CA ARG A 174 -7.91 4.03 -16.79
C ARG A 174 -7.55 3.59 -18.20
N GLY A 175 -8.27 2.59 -18.74
CA GLY A 175 -8.05 2.09 -20.09
C GLY A 175 -6.75 1.32 -20.28
N VAL A 176 -6.18 0.76 -19.22
CA VAL A 176 -4.95 -0.03 -19.25
C VAL A 176 -5.29 -1.51 -19.21
N PHE A 177 -4.74 -2.29 -20.13
CA PHE A 177 -4.98 -3.72 -20.23
C PHE A 177 -3.67 -4.48 -20.48
N GLY A 178 -3.50 -5.61 -19.79
CA GLY A 178 -2.39 -6.53 -19.97
C GLY A 178 -1.05 -6.09 -19.37
N GLU A 179 -0.96 -4.91 -18.73
CA GLU A 179 0.31 -4.39 -18.19
C GLU A 179 0.07 -3.55 -16.91
N ARG A 180 1.05 -3.61 -16.03
CA ARG A 180 1.07 -2.76 -14.83
C ARG A 180 2.22 -1.77 -14.82
N ARG A 181 3.29 -2.03 -15.56
CA ARG A 181 4.39 -1.06 -15.68
C ARG A 181 4.01 0.01 -16.68
N VAL A 182 3.08 0.88 -16.26
CA VAL A 182 2.62 2.03 -17.03
C VAL A 182 2.94 3.32 -16.31
N LEU A 183 3.25 4.35 -17.07
CA LEU A 183 3.51 5.69 -16.60
C LEU A 183 2.48 6.64 -17.21
N PHE A 184 1.57 7.12 -16.39
CA PHE A 184 0.61 8.15 -16.78
C PHE A 184 1.30 9.51 -16.78
N ILE A 185 1.23 10.21 -17.88
CA ILE A 185 1.92 11.47 -18.12
C ILE A 185 1.09 12.36 -19.05
N ASN A 186 1.21 13.66 -18.92
CA ASN A 186 0.53 14.61 -19.80
C ASN A 186 1.14 14.59 -21.21
N GLY A 187 0.30 14.58 -22.25
CA GLY A 187 0.74 14.53 -23.66
C GLY A 187 1.71 15.65 -24.06
N ALA A 188 1.55 16.86 -23.50
CA ALA A 188 2.50 17.95 -23.74
C ALA A 188 3.89 17.71 -23.10
N ASP A 189 3.94 16.94 -22.02
CA ASP A 189 5.21 16.56 -21.39
C ASP A 189 5.87 15.40 -22.17
N ILE A 190 5.08 14.46 -22.73
CA ILE A 190 5.59 13.44 -23.67
C ILE A 190 6.27 14.13 -24.85
N ALA A 191 5.61 15.11 -25.47
CA ALA A 191 6.17 15.86 -26.60
C ALA A 191 7.44 16.62 -26.20
N ALA A 192 7.48 17.23 -25.01
CA ALA A 192 8.66 17.95 -24.52
C ALA A 192 9.85 17.02 -24.24
N LEU A 193 9.60 15.75 -23.95
CA LEU A 193 10.63 14.71 -23.83
C LEU A 193 11.10 14.17 -25.19
N ASN A 194 10.54 14.64 -26.31
CA ASN A 194 10.75 14.12 -27.68
C ASN A 194 10.39 12.61 -27.78
N MET A 195 9.33 12.20 -27.10
CA MET A 195 8.80 10.83 -27.07
C MET A 195 7.36 10.79 -27.58
N LYS A 196 6.78 9.62 -27.65
CA LYS A 196 5.37 9.39 -28.00
C LYS A 196 4.72 8.43 -27.02
N ALA A 197 3.40 8.48 -26.90
CA ALA A 197 2.63 7.48 -26.15
C ALA A 197 2.91 6.09 -26.73
N GLY A 198 3.09 5.10 -25.83
CA GLY A 198 3.49 3.75 -26.20
C GLY A 198 5.01 3.50 -26.19
N ASP A 199 5.84 4.52 -26.04
CA ASP A 199 7.28 4.31 -25.85
C ASP A 199 7.57 3.72 -24.47
N TRP A 200 8.63 2.91 -24.39
CA TRP A 200 9.13 2.36 -23.13
C TRP A 200 10.17 3.28 -22.51
N VAL A 201 10.03 3.49 -21.21
CA VAL A 201 10.91 4.38 -20.44
C VAL A 201 11.39 3.74 -19.15
N ASP A 202 12.46 4.29 -18.61
CA ASP A 202 12.98 4.04 -17.29
C ASP A 202 12.79 5.29 -16.42
N LEU A 203 12.57 5.07 -15.12
CA LEU A 203 12.44 6.12 -14.13
C LEU A 203 13.65 6.10 -13.22
N GLU A 204 14.23 7.25 -12.96
CA GLU A 204 15.27 7.40 -11.95
C GLU A 204 14.81 8.44 -10.92
N SER A 205 14.90 8.09 -9.61
CA SER A 205 14.56 9.03 -8.56
C SER A 205 15.75 9.90 -8.17
N LEU A 206 15.48 11.19 -7.96
CA LEU A 206 16.48 12.21 -7.59
C LEU A 206 16.39 12.50 -6.09
N CYS A 207 16.62 11.47 -5.27
CA CYS A 207 16.60 11.59 -3.82
C CYS A 207 17.98 11.97 -3.26
N GLU A 208 17.97 12.74 -2.17
CA GLU A 208 19.19 13.39 -1.62
C GLU A 208 20.06 12.45 -0.76
N ASP A 209 19.71 11.17 -0.64
CA ASP A 209 20.47 10.20 0.16
C ASP A 209 21.67 9.58 -0.56
N GLY A 210 21.99 10.03 -1.76
CA GLY A 210 23.11 9.56 -2.57
C GLY A 210 22.95 8.16 -3.16
N VAL A 211 21.79 7.52 -2.99
CA VAL A 211 21.52 6.19 -3.54
C VAL A 211 20.75 6.33 -4.87
N ARG A 212 21.36 5.82 -5.93
CA ARG A 212 20.67 5.73 -7.24
C ARG A 212 19.58 4.67 -7.20
N ARG A 213 18.37 5.05 -7.58
CA ARG A 213 17.21 4.16 -7.67
C ARG A 213 16.55 4.28 -9.02
N GLU A 214 16.33 3.14 -9.63
CA GLU A 214 15.69 3.03 -10.93
C GLU A 214 14.48 2.11 -10.86
N ALA A 215 13.46 2.44 -11.66
CA ALA A 215 12.37 1.54 -11.99
C ALA A 215 12.28 1.48 -13.51
N ARG A 216 12.51 0.30 -14.07
CA ARG A 216 12.74 0.14 -15.51
C ARG A 216 11.51 -0.36 -16.26
N ARG A 217 11.45 -0.06 -17.53
CA ARG A 217 10.50 -0.58 -18.50
C ARG A 217 9.05 -0.23 -18.16
N PHE A 218 8.72 1.05 -18.18
CA PHE A 218 7.36 1.56 -18.06
C PHE A 218 6.86 2.05 -19.41
N LEU A 219 5.61 1.71 -19.74
CA LEU A 219 4.94 2.15 -20.97
C LEU A 219 4.38 3.56 -20.76
N LEU A 220 4.71 4.52 -21.63
CA LEU A 220 4.13 5.86 -21.59
C LEU A 220 2.66 5.83 -21.99
N VAL A 221 1.80 6.33 -21.11
CA VAL A 221 0.36 6.46 -21.34
C VAL A 221 0.00 7.95 -21.27
N ASP A 222 -0.45 8.52 -22.41
CA ASP A 222 -1.01 9.87 -22.42
C ASP A 222 -2.26 9.91 -21.56
N TYR A 223 -2.25 10.75 -20.53
CA TYR A 223 -3.32 10.80 -19.54
C TYR A 223 -3.60 12.24 -19.09
N ASN A 224 -4.85 12.52 -18.80
CA ASN A 224 -5.27 13.85 -18.36
C ASN A 224 -4.84 14.15 -16.91
N ILE A 225 -3.55 14.44 -16.73
CA ILE A 225 -2.98 14.90 -15.46
C ILE A 225 -2.24 16.23 -15.67
N PRO A 226 -2.01 17.02 -14.61
CA PRO A 226 -1.27 18.27 -14.72
C PRO A 226 0.15 18.05 -15.26
N ARG A 227 0.65 19.04 -16.02
CA ARG A 227 2.03 19.04 -16.49
C ARG A 227 3.03 18.99 -15.34
N GLY A 228 4.14 18.30 -15.56
CA GLY A 228 5.16 18.06 -14.54
C GLY A 228 4.78 17.05 -13.46
N CYS A 229 3.60 16.42 -13.58
CA CYS A 229 3.13 15.35 -12.70
C CYS A 229 3.10 14.01 -13.42
N LEU A 230 3.42 12.96 -12.70
CA LEU A 230 3.37 11.56 -13.16
C LEU A 230 2.58 10.72 -12.18
N ALA A 231 1.97 9.66 -12.68
CA ALA A 231 1.40 8.61 -11.83
C ALA A 231 1.80 7.23 -12.36
N ALA A 232 2.06 6.30 -11.46
CA ALA A 232 2.35 4.91 -11.80
C ALA A 232 1.90 3.98 -10.68
N TYR A 233 1.68 2.70 -11.01
CA TYR A 233 1.22 1.74 -10.02
C TYR A 233 2.31 1.35 -9.03
N TYR A 234 1.90 1.03 -7.81
CA TYR A 234 2.72 0.35 -6.85
C TYR A 234 2.21 -1.10 -6.67
N PRO A 235 3.04 -2.07 -6.35
CA PRO A 235 4.41 -1.96 -5.83
C PRO A 235 5.51 -1.71 -6.86
N GLU A 236 5.21 -1.62 -8.14
CA GLU A 236 6.19 -1.53 -9.22
C GLU A 236 7.15 -0.33 -9.06
N THR A 237 6.64 0.78 -8.52
CA THR A 237 7.42 2.01 -8.29
C THR A 237 7.97 2.17 -6.87
N ASN A 238 7.74 1.23 -5.97
CA ASN A 238 8.23 1.33 -4.58
C ASN A 238 9.75 1.45 -4.48
N ALA A 239 10.49 0.89 -5.44
CA ALA A 239 11.94 0.98 -5.49
C ALA A 239 12.47 2.42 -5.56
N LEU A 240 11.64 3.37 -6.02
CA LEU A 240 12.02 4.78 -6.18
C LEU A 240 11.96 5.58 -4.87
N VAL A 241 11.34 5.05 -3.81
CA VAL A 241 11.18 5.72 -2.53
C VAL A 241 12.29 5.30 -1.57
N PRO A 242 13.09 6.23 -1.03
CA PRO A 242 14.08 5.93 0.00
C PRO A 242 13.44 5.41 1.29
N LEU A 243 14.06 4.47 1.96
CA LEU A 243 13.61 4.01 3.28
C LEU A 243 13.66 5.13 4.33
N SER A 244 14.51 6.13 4.12
CA SER A 244 14.64 7.31 4.99
C SER A 244 13.58 8.39 4.71
N SER A 245 12.80 8.26 3.62
CA SER A 245 11.82 9.27 3.21
C SER A 245 10.43 8.90 3.69
N PHE A 246 10.03 9.46 4.80
CA PHE A 246 8.73 9.26 5.44
C PHE A 246 8.26 10.54 6.17
N ALA A 247 6.97 10.63 6.42
CA ALA A 247 6.37 11.72 7.18
C ALA A 247 6.82 11.69 8.66
N ASP A 248 7.08 12.85 9.23
CA ASP A 248 7.72 12.99 10.56
C ASP A 248 6.97 12.25 11.67
N GLU A 249 5.68 12.43 11.79
CA GLU A 249 4.87 11.81 12.84
C GLU A 249 4.31 10.45 12.44
N ALA A 250 3.64 10.39 11.30
CA ALA A 250 2.94 9.18 10.83
C ALA A 250 3.87 8.09 10.30
N ARG A 251 5.15 8.40 10.04
CA ARG A 251 6.14 7.48 9.44
C ARG A 251 5.68 6.85 8.12
N THR A 252 4.70 7.45 7.48
CA THR A 252 4.20 7.01 6.18
C THR A 252 5.22 7.36 5.08
N PRO A 253 5.60 6.40 4.21
CA PRO A 253 6.51 6.68 3.11
C PRO A 253 6.00 7.79 2.19
N THR A 254 6.92 8.66 1.72
CA THR A 254 6.57 9.83 0.88
C THR A 254 6.31 9.46 -0.59
N SER A 255 5.54 8.42 -0.81
CA SER A 255 5.30 7.82 -2.13
C SER A 255 4.36 8.65 -3.04
N LYS A 256 3.90 9.82 -2.59
CA LYS A 256 3.04 10.72 -3.39
C LYS A 256 3.77 11.95 -3.93
N SER A 257 5.07 12.08 -3.64
CA SER A 257 5.86 13.24 -4.04
C SER A 257 7.32 12.84 -4.25
N ILE A 258 7.57 11.98 -5.24
CA ILE A 258 8.89 11.46 -5.56
C ILE A 258 9.46 12.29 -6.71
N PRO A 259 10.62 12.96 -6.55
CA PRO A 259 11.30 13.63 -7.67
C PRO A 259 11.91 12.58 -8.59
N VAL A 260 11.53 12.60 -9.86
CA VAL A 260 12.03 11.64 -10.86
C VAL A 260 12.34 12.32 -12.18
N ILE A 261 13.25 11.69 -12.93
CA ILE A 261 13.43 11.93 -14.37
C ILE A 261 12.96 10.72 -15.17
N VAL A 262 12.56 10.97 -16.41
CA VAL A 262 12.12 9.96 -17.37
C VAL A 262 13.20 9.81 -18.44
N LEU A 263 13.67 8.59 -18.64
CA LEU A 263 14.74 8.25 -19.57
C LEU A 263 14.22 7.24 -20.60
N PRO A 264 14.67 7.29 -21.86
CA PRO A 264 14.35 6.23 -22.81
C PRO A 264 14.82 4.88 -22.29
N HIS A 265 13.97 3.86 -22.40
CA HIS A 265 14.35 2.51 -21.98
C HIS A 265 15.47 1.97 -22.89
N ARG A 266 16.54 1.53 -22.28
CA ARG A 266 17.65 0.85 -22.97
C ARG A 266 17.56 -0.65 -22.65
N ALA A 267 17.19 -1.45 -23.65
CA ALA A 267 17.20 -2.90 -23.52
C ALA A 267 18.63 -3.39 -23.19
N GLU A 268 18.81 -4.05 -22.07
CA GLU A 268 20.02 -4.82 -21.83
C GLU A 268 19.96 -6.08 -22.69
N THR A 269 21.11 -6.57 -23.17
CA THR A 269 21.20 -7.76 -24.03
C THR A 269 20.58 -9.03 -23.42
N ALA A 270 20.23 -9.03 -22.15
CA ALA A 270 19.54 -10.11 -21.45
C ALA A 270 17.99 -10.00 -21.43
N ASP A 271 17.44 -8.81 -21.76
CA ASP A 271 15.98 -8.57 -21.83
C ASP A 271 15.40 -8.93 -23.22
N ALA A 272 16.20 -9.50 -24.09
CA ALA A 272 15.90 -9.72 -25.52
C ALA A 272 14.94 -10.89 -25.83
N ALA A 273 14.14 -11.36 -24.89
CA ALA A 273 12.96 -12.18 -25.21
C ALA A 273 11.73 -11.26 -25.21
N PRO A 274 11.18 -10.86 -26.36
CA PRO A 274 9.88 -10.21 -26.36
C PRO A 274 8.88 -11.21 -25.78
N ARG A 275 8.33 -10.93 -24.60
CA ARG A 275 7.02 -11.49 -24.27
C ARG A 275 6.09 -10.88 -25.33
N ASP A 276 5.48 -11.77 -26.11
CA ASP A 276 4.38 -11.37 -27.00
C ASP A 276 3.25 -10.85 -26.13
N ILE A 277 3.34 -9.58 -25.76
CA ILE A 277 2.27 -8.85 -25.11
C ILE A 277 1.34 -8.48 -26.26
N GLY A 278 0.31 -9.29 -26.43
CA GLY A 278 -0.84 -8.92 -27.24
C GLY A 278 -1.16 -7.47 -26.95
N ALA A 279 -1.33 -6.67 -27.99
CA ALA A 279 -1.37 -5.19 -27.97
C ALA A 279 -1.95 -4.63 -26.67
N VAL A 280 -1.12 -3.89 -25.89
CA VAL A 280 -1.61 -3.10 -24.75
C VAL A 280 -2.58 -2.09 -25.33
N LEU A 281 -3.87 -2.33 -25.16
CA LEU A 281 -4.92 -1.44 -25.63
C LEU A 281 -5.09 -0.33 -24.59
N VAL A 282 -4.59 0.85 -24.90
CA VAL A 282 -5.01 2.09 -24.22
C VAL A 282 -6.18 2.64 -25.03
N ARG A 283 -7.37 2.62 -24.46
CA ARG A 283 -8.58 3.20 -25.07
C ARG A 283 -8.97 4.49 -24.39
#